data_26cc5f561f446f31e2a6cd02c7e79de9
#
_entry.id   26cc5f561f446f31e2a6cd02c7e79de9
#
_cell.length_a   1.000
_cell.length_b   1.000
_cell.length_c   1.000
_cell.angle_alpha   90.00
_cell.angle_beta   90.00
_cell.angle_gamma   90.00
#
_symmetry.space_group_name_H-M   'P 1'
#
loop_
_entity.id
_entity.type
_entity.pdbx_description
1 polymer ?
#
loop_
_entity_poly.entity_id
_entity_poly.type
_entity_poly.pdbx_seq_one_letter_code
_entity_poly.pdbx_strand_id
1 'polypeptide(L)'
;MLFAGFDAGQTRTRCRISRWTADGWMTVCESQGSGVCHLDAPDGAARFRDAVGSSLKAALGQRHALELDAAVIGASGIEQGTELQHRAGDLIAQELLMPPDHVLATGDERTALHGAFPDSPGIVLFSGTGMICIGRNARGEEARSGGWGWLLDGAGGAFDLGHQGLQLSLRMADGRLPDHPLRQRLWHAMHCHSSAQVKAMVVNPDFGAAGFAALAPLVVTAAEEGLVEASHILRRSAHALTECVITVGGRLELAAPQLAARGGAIEHLQGYRRMIEEVLSHQLPQARWSAASGDACDGALTLARDLRQR
;
A
#
# COMPACT_ATOMS: atom_id res chain seq x y z
N MET A 1 -21.47 -1.13 20.74
CA MET A 1 -20.63 0.03 20.40
C MET A 1 -20.57 0.13 18.88
N LEU A 2 -20.58 1.35 18.32
CA LEU A 2 -20.62 1.61 16.89
C LEU A 2 -19.34 2.36 16.47
N PHE A 3 -18.63 1.87 15.45
CA PHE A 3 -17.33 2.37 15.03
C PHE A 3 -17.32 2.70 13.55
N ALA A 4 -16.48 3.68 13.16
CA ALA A 4 -16.17 3.97 11.78
C ALA A 4 -14.71 3.67 11.47
N GLY A 5 -14.47 2.90 10.42
CA GLY A 5 -13.15 2.60 9.88
C GLY A 5 -13.02 3.17 8.47
N PHE A 6 -11.93 3.92 8.22
CA PHE A 6 -11.65 4.51 6.92
C PHE A 6 -10.32 3.98 6.37
N ASP A 7 -10.33 3.69 5.08
CA ASP A 7 -9.16 3.36 4.27
C ASP A 7 -9.02 4.40 3.15
N ALA A 8 -8.11 5.35 3.35
CA ALA A 8 -7.97 6.54 2.53
C ALA A 8 -6.71 6.48 1.65
N GLY A 9 -6.88 5.98 0.44
CA GLY A 9 -5.86 6.01 -0.61
C GLY A 9 -5.91 7.28 -1.45
N GLN A 10 -4.94 7.46 -2.35
CA GLN A 10 -4.85 8.63 -3.21
C GLN A 10 -6.02 8.77 -4.20
N THR A 11 -6.64 7.65 -4.59
CA THR A 11 -7.70 7.64 -5.60
C THR A 11 -9.09 7.65 -4.99
N ARG A 12 -9.28 7.00 -3.85
CA ARG A 12 -10.56 6.82 -3.17
C ARG A 12 -10.39 6.62 -1.69
N THR A 13 -11.42 6.97 -0.93
CA THR A 13 -11.55 6.67 0.50
C THR A 13 -12.73 5.74 0.70
N ARG A 14 -12.52 4.59 1.35
CA ARG A 14 -13.60 3.72 1.80
C ARG A 14 -13.94 4.05 3.24
N CYS A 15 -15.24 4.03 3.57
CA CYS A 15 -15.77 4.16 4.92
C CYS A 15 -16.63 2.95 5.23
N ARG A 16 -16.32 2.25 6.32
CA ARG A 16 -17.12 1.14 6.86
C ARG A 16 -17.56 1.48 8.26
N ILE A 17 -18.87 1.44 8.51
CA ILE A 17 -19.46 1.58 9.85
C ILE A 17 -19.89 0.21 10.31
N SER A 18 -19.41 -0.23 11.47
CA SER A 18 -19.68 -1.54 12.02
C SER A 18 -20.00 -1.48 13.51
N ARG A 19 -20.85 -2.38 13.95
CA ARG A 19 -21.18 -2.59 15.36
C ARG A 19 -20.36 -3.75 15.92
N TRP A 20 -19.73 -3.53 17.05
CA TRP A 20 -19.12 -4.60 17.83
C TRP A 20 -20.17 -5.23 18.74
N THR A 21 -20.37 -6.54 18.58
CA THR A 21 -21.34 -7.37 19.33
C THR A 21 -20.63 -8.52 20.04
N ALA A 22 -21.35 -9.32 20.80
CA ALA A 22 -20.80 -10.53 21.41
C ALA A 22 -20.32 -11.56 20.36
N ASP A 23 -20.92 -11.55 19.17
CA ASP A 23 -20.59 -12.45 18.06
C ASP A 23 -19.51 -11.87 17.11
N GLY A 24 -18.95 -10.70 17.43
CA GLY A 24 -17.94 -10.02 16.63
C GLY A 24 -18.47 -8.81 15.84
N TRP A 25 -17.80 -8.49 14.73
CA TRP A 25 -18.15 -7.36 13.89
C TRP A 25 -19.38 -7.60 13.02
N MET A 26 -20.32 -6.66 13.06
CA MET A 26 -21.48 -6.60 12.18
C MET A 26 -21.45 -5.30 11.38
N THR A 27 -21.21 -5.38 10.06
CA THR A 27 -21.23 -4.23 9.17
C THR A 27 -22.63 -3.64 9.07
N VAL A 28 -22.77 -2.36 9.39
CA VAL A 28 -24.04 -1.61 9.31
C VAL A 28 -24.17 -0.95 7.94
N CYS A 29 -23.11 -0.32 7.46
CA CYS A 29 -23.04 0.29 6.13
C CYS A 29 -21.59 0.49 5.68
N GLU A 30 -21.43 0.62 4.37
CA GLU A 30 -20.15 0.87 3.72
C GLU A 30 -20.36 1.78 2.51
N SER A 31 -19.32 2.58 2.19
CA SER A 31 -19.34 3.46 1.03
C SER A 31 -17.95 3.81 0.55
N GLN A 32 -17.89 4.59 -0.51
CA GLN A 32 -16.67 5.17 -1.05
C GLN A 32 -16.86 6.67 -1.30
N GLY A 33 -15.79 7.43 -1.10
CA GLY A 33 -15.69 8.86 -1.38
C GLY A 33 -14.40 9.19 -2.15
N SER A 34 -14.10 10.48 -2.27
CA SER A 34 -12.90 11.00 -2.90
C SER A 34 -11.63 10.48 -2.22
N GLY A 35 -10.51 10.46 -2.96
CA GLY A 35 -9.20 10.10 -2.41
C GLY A 35 -8.53 11.28 -1.70
N VAL A 36 -7.52 10.95 -0.90
CA VAL A 36 -6.66 11.92 -0.20
C VAL A 36 -5.39 12.22 -0.99
N CYS A 37 -4.74 13.35 -0.65
CA CYS A 37 -3.36 13.61 -1.03
C CYS A 37 -2.55 13.92 0.23
N HIS A 38 -1.23 14.08 0.07
CA HIS A 38 -0.38 14.45 1.21
C HIS A 38 -0.91 15.71 1.90
N LEU A 39 -0.99 15.72 3.22
CA LEU A 39 -1.59 16.83 3.98
C LEU A 39 -0.89 18.18 3.76
N ASP A 40 0.41 18.16 3.47
CA ASP A 40 1.19 19.36 3.19
C ASP A 40 1.15 19.78 1.70
N ALA A 41 0.47 19.01 0.86
CA ALA A 41 0.22 19.43 -0.52
C ALA A 41 -0.80 20.61 -0.56
N PRO A 42 -0.80 21.41 -1.61
CA PRO A 42 -1.85 22.41 -1.80
C PRO A 42 -3.25 21.76 -1.65
N ASP A 43 -4.10 22.40 -0.85
CA ASP A 43 -5.45 21.91 -0.51
C ASP A 43 -5.50 20.54 0.21
N GLY A 44 -4.35 20.01 0.68
CA GLY A 44 -4.26 18.68 1.30
C GLY A 44 -5.21 18.48 2.46
N ALA A 45 -5.28 19.43 3.40
CA ALA A 45 -6.20 19.38 4.54
C ALA A 45 -7.69 19.44 4.13
N ALA A 46 -8.02 20.25 3.14
CA ALA A 46 -9.40 20.36 2.64
C ALA A 46 -9.83 19.05 1.96
N ARG A 47 -8.99 18.50 1.09
CA ARG A 47 -9.23 17.19 0.44
C ARG A 47 -9.33 16.05 1.45
N PHE A 48 -8.52 16.06 2.50
CA PHE A 48 -8.57 15.06 3.54
C PHE A 48 -9.92 15.09 4.30
N ARG A 49 -10.40 16.27 4.69
CA ARG A 49 -11.73 16.43 5.32
C ARG A 49 -12.86 16.04 4.38
N ASP A 50 -12.81 16.49 3.11
CA ASP A 50 -13.81 16.10 2.13
C ASP A 50 -13.88 14.59 1.91
N ALA A 51 -12.73 13.91 1.85
CA ALA A 51 -12.66 12.47 1.70
C ALA A 51 -13.34 11.73 2.86
N VAL A 52 -13.11 12.17 4.11
CA VAL A 52 -13.75 11.62 5.31
C VAL A 52 -15.24 11.94 5.32
N GLY A 53 -15.60 13.23 5.20
CA GLY A 53 -16.99 13.70 5.30
C GLY A 53 -17.87 13.13 4.19
N SER A 54 -17.39 13.14 2.92
CA SER A 54 -18.14 12.62 1.78
C SER A 54 -18.34 11.11 1.87
N SER A 55 -17.30 10.34 2.26
CA SER A 55 -17.41 8.89 2.42
C SER A 55 -18.35 8.52 3.58
N LEU A 56 -18.27 9.21 4.73
CA LEU A 56 -19.22 9.01 5.82
C LEU A 56 -20.65 9.34 5.43
N LYS A 57 -20.87 10.50 4.81
CA LYS A 57 -22.18 10.91 4.33
C LYS A 57 -22.78 9.90 3.35
N ALA A 58 -21.98 9.40 2.43
CA ALA A 58 -22.42 8.37 1.49
C ALA A 58 -22.74 7.05 2.20
N ALA A 59 -21.98 6.65 3.25
CA ALA A 59 -22.28 5.47 4.05
C ALA A 59 -23.60 5.59 4.80
N LEU A 60 -23.85 6.74 5.40
CA LEU A 60 -25.08 7.00 6.14
C LEU A 60 -26.31 7.06 5.22
N GLY A 61 -26.16 7.61 4.00
CA GLY A 61 -27.26 7.76 3.05
C GLY A 61 -28.41 8.59 3.65
N GLN A 62 -29.63 8.01 3.68
CA GLN A 62 -30.83 8.62 4.32
C GLN A 62 -30.99 8.26 5.80
N ARG A 63 -30.03 7.52 6.39
CA ARG A 63 -30.10 7.18 7.81
C ARG A 63 -29.90 8.44 8.65
N HIS A 64 -30.59 8.53 9.77
CA HIS A 64 -30.33 9.56 10.76
C HIS A 64 -28.88 9.44 11.26
N ALA A 65 -28.29 10.55 11.71
CA ALA A 65 -26.95 10.57 12.27
C ALA A 65 -26.78 9.43 13.29
N LEU A 66 -25.83 8.55 13.04
CA LEU A 66 -25.45 7.48 13.97
C LEU A 66 -24.41 8.06 14.92
N GLU A 67 -24.62 7.88 16.20
CA GLU A 67 -23.62 8.24 17.19
C GLU A 67 -22.50 7.19 17.18
N LEU A 68 -21.30 7.63 16.80
CA LEU A 68 -20.10 6.80 16.74
C LEU A 68 -19.36 6.83 18.07
N ASP A 69 -18.96 5.69 18.57
CA ASP A 69 -18.14 5.58 19.78
C ASP A 69 -16.67 5.92 19.52
N ALA A 70 -16.12 5.53 18.37
CA ALA A 70 -14.81 5.94 17.90
C ALA A 70 -14.68 5.81 16.36
N ALA A 71 -13.67 6.51 15.81
CA ALA A 71 -13.34 6.46 14.39
C ALA A 71 -11.82 6.39 14.17
N VAL A 72 -11.39 5.56 13.21
CA VAL A 72 -9.98 5.48 12.81
C VAL A 72 -9.86 5.57 11.30
N ILE A 73 -8.88 6.35 10.84
CA ILE A 73 -8.51 6.44 9.43
C ILE A 73 -7.09 5.95 9.21
N GLY A 74 -6.93 5.01 8.28
CA GLY A 74 -5.65 4.70 7.64
C GLY A 74 -5.53 5.55 6.38
N ALA A 75 -4.51 6.41 6.32
CA ALA A 75 -4.31 7.29 5.19
C ALA A 75 -2.87 7.26 4.71
N SER A 76 -2.70 7.24 3.38
CA SER A 76 -1.39 7.27 2.74
C SER A 76 -0.61 8.54 3.14
N GLY A 77 0.64 8.36 3.56
CA GLY A 77 1.53 9.45 3.96
C GLY A 77 1.37 9.93 5.41
N ILE A 78 0.55 9.28 6.24
CA ILE A 78 0.46 9.55 7.67
C ILE A 78 1.37 8.57 8.42
N GLU A 79 2.46 9.08 8.99
CA GLU A 79 3.39 8.27 9.79
C GLU A 79 3.08 8.40 11.27
N GLN A 80 3.21 7.27 11.99
CA GLN A 80 2.96 7.23 13.44
C GLN A 80 4.00 8.03 14.22
N GLY A 81 3.55 8.77 15.24
CA GLY A 81 4.40 9.58 16.11
C GLY A 81 4.85 10.91 15.50
N THR A 82 4.27 11.33 14.38
CA THR A 82 4.59 12.58 13.71
C THR A 82 3.58 13.69 14.02
N GLU A 83 3.99 14.93 13.85
CA GLU A 83 3.09 16.10 13.91
C GLU A 83 1.95 15.98 12.87
N LEU A 84 2.28 15.41 11.71
CA LEU A 84 1.30 15.18 10.64
C LEU A 84 0.17 14.24 11.09
N GLN A 85 0.48 13.22 11.88
CA GLN A 85 -0.50 12.32 12.48
C GLN A 85 -1.44 13.07 13.44
N HIS A 86 -0.91 13.89 14.33
CA HIS A 86 -1.71 14.69 15.27
C HIS A 86 -2.65 15.64 14.52
N ARG A 87 -2.11 16.36 13.54
CA ARG A 87 -2.90 17.28 12.70
C ARG A 87 -4.01 16.54 11.91
N ALA A 88 -3.73 15.35 11.40
CA ALA A 88 -4.74 14.51 10.75
C ALA A 88 -5.84 14.09 11.73
N GLY A 89 -5.48 13.71 12.96
CA GLY A 89 -6.41 13.39 14.03
C GLY A 89 -7.34 14.56 14.37
N ASP A 90 -6.80 15.76 14.51
CA ASP A 90 -7.59 16.97 14.74
C ASP A 90 -8.57 17.27 13.61
N LEU A 91 -8.14 17.10 12.36
CA LEU A 91 -9.01 17.28 11.20
C LEU A 91 -10.19 16.31 11.19
N ILE A 92 -9.96 15.05 11.57
CA ILE A 92 -11.02 14.04 11.67
C ILE A 92 -11.96 14.37 12.83
N ALA A 93 -11.42 14.72 14.00
CA ALA A 93 -12.22 15.08 15.17
C ALA A 93 -13.17 16.22 14.86
N GLN A 94 -12.68 17.25 14.17
CA GLN A 94 -13.51 18.39 13.71
C GLN A 94 -14.56 17.97 12.67
N GLU A 95 -14.18 17.18 11.66
CA GLU A 95 -15.08 16.77 10.59
C GLU A 95 -16.20 15.85 11.06
N LEU A 96 -15.88 14.94 12.00
CA LEU A 96 -16.82 13.98 12.57
C LEU A 96 -17.57 14.52 13.80
N LEU A 97 -17.22 15.73 14.28
CA LEU A 97 -17.75 16.32 15.52
C LEU A 97 -17.56 15.39 16.74
N MET A 98 -16.42 14.73 16.81
CA MET A 98 -16.06 13.76 17.84
C MET A 98 -14.98 14.32 18.78
N PRO A 99 -14.91 13.86 20.05
CA PRO A 99 -13.79 14.15 20.93
C PRO A 99 -12.46 13.66 20.33
N PRO A 100 -11.35 14.41 20.46
CA PRO A 100 -10.05 14.01 19.91
C PRO A 100 -9.54 12.64 20.38
N ASP A 101 -9.86 12.25 21.62
CA ASP A 101 -9.52 10.95 22.20
C ASP A 101 -10.37 9.77 21.66
N HIS A 102 -11.42 10.05 20.89
CA HIS A 102 -12.25 9.06 20.21
C HIS A 102 -11.85 8.85 18.73
N VAL A 103 -10.82 9.56 18.26
CA VAL A 103 -10.38 9.46 16.87
C VAL A 103 -8.87 9.18 16.77
N LEU A 104 -8.48 8.47 15.71
CA LEU A 104 -7.07 8.21 15.39
C LEU A 104 -6.86 8.30 13.89
N ALA A 105 -5.85 9.08 13.48
CA ALA A 105 -5.25 8.98 12.16
C ALA A 105 -3.98 8.14 12.22
N THR A 106 -3.75 7.31 11.21
CA THR A 106 -2.52 6.50 11.10
C THR A 106 -2.23 6.18 9.63
N GLY A 107 -1.13 5.50 9.32
CA GLY A 107 -0.83 5.03 7.97
C GLY A 107 -1.80 3.95 7.50
N ASP A 108 -2.04 3.93 6.19
CA ASP A 108 -2.87 2.90 5.54
C ASP A 108 -2.24 1.50 5.66
N GLU A 109 -0.91 1.42 5.71
CA GLU A 109 -0.19 0.17 5.97
C GLU A 109 -0.49 -0.41 7.35
N ARG A 110 -0.66 0.45 8.36
CA ARG A 110 -0.95 0.03 9.73
C ARG A 110 -2.38 -0.51 9.86
N THR A 111 -3.35 0.16 9.26
CA THR A 111 -4.72 -0.36 9.23
C THR A 111 -4.79 -1.68 8.47
N ALA A 112 -4.06 -1.83 7.36
CA ALA A 112 -3.99 -3.10 6.66
C ALA A 112 -3.31 -4.21 7.49
N LEU A 113 -2.29 -3.90 8.30
CA LEU A 113 -1.68 -4.85 9.25
C LEU A 113 -2.71 -5.35 10.26
N HIS A 114 -3.46 -4.44 10.89
CA HIS A 114 -4.48 -4.78 11.88
C HIS A 114 -5.70 -5.49 11.26
N GLY A 115 -5.97 -5.26 9.98
CA GLY A 115 -6.98 -6.01 9.22
C GLY A 115 -6.52 -7.42 8.86
N ALA A 116 -5.27 -7.54 8.42
CA ALA A 116 -4.70 -8.85 8.07
C ALA A 116 -4.51 -9.77 9.29
N PHE A 117 -4.09 -9.20 10.41
CA PHE A 117 -3.75 -9.90 11.65
C PHE A 117 -4.38 -9.21 12.87
N PRO A 118 -5.72 -9.24 13.05
CA PRO A 118 -6.39 -8.46 14.11
C PRO A 118 -5.93 -8.83 15.52
N ASP A 119 -5.75 -10.11 15.81
CA ASP A 119 -5.46 -10.63 17.15
C ASP A 119 -4.18 -11.50 17.20
N SER A 120 -3.35 -11.48 16.14
CA SER A 120 -2.17 -12.33 16.03
C SER A 120 -0.95 -11.55 15.53
N PRO A 121 0.27 -12.02 15.82
CA PRO A 121 1.48 -11.49 15.21
C PRO A 121 1.53 -11.82 13.72
N GLY A 122 2.12 -10.92 12.93
CA GLY A 122 2.29 -11.13 11.51
C GLY A 122 2.96 -9.95 10.82
N ILE A 123 3.24 -10.11 9.55
CA ILE A 123 3.88 -9.11 8.70
C ILE A 123 3.02 -8.94 7.44
N VAL A 124 2.75 -7.70 7.06
CA VAL A 124 2.16 -7.36 5.75
C VAL A 124 3.25 -6.80 4.85
N LEU A 125 3.41 -7.43 3.69
CA LEU A 125 4.30 -6.99 2.64
C LEU A 125 3.48 -6.31 1.55
N PHE A 126 3.74 -5.03 1.34
CA PHE A 126 3.14 -4.25 0.28
C PHE A 126 4.08 -4.17 -0.93
N SER A 127 3.54 -4.45 -2.10
CA SER A 127 4.16 -4.15 -3.38
C SER A 127 3.07 -3.70 -4.36
N GLY A 128 2.91 -2.40 -4.47
CA GLY A 128 2.05 -1.68 -5.40
C GLY A 128 2.89 -0.85 -6.35
N THR A 129 2.58 0.43 -6.54
CA THR A 129 3.47 1.38 -7.24
C THR A 129 4.81 1.51 -6.52
N GLY A 130 4.79 1.71 -5.19
CA GLY A 130 5.94 1.60 -4.29
C GLY A 130 5.88 0.31 -3.47
N MET A 131 6.65 0.28 -2.37
CA MET A 131 6.69 -0.86 -1.46
C MET A 131 6.82 -0.41 0.00
N ILE A 132 6.34 -1.24 0.92
CA ILE A 132 6.56 -1.11 2.36
C ILE A 132 6.32 -2.47 3.03
N CYS A 133 7.01 -2.73 4.11
CA CYS A 133 6.82 -3.88 4.96
C CYS A 133 6.54 -3.42 6.40
N ILE A 134 5.47 -3.91 7.00
CA ILE A 134 5.10 -3.60 8.38
C ILE A 134 4.69 -4.88 9.09
N GLY A 135 5.04 -5.00 10.36
CA GLY A 135 4.68 -6.16 11.17
C GLY A 135 4.38 -5.81 12.61
N ARG A 136 3.80 -6.78 13.32
CA ARG A 136 3.50 -6.72 14.75
C ARG A 136 3.82 -8.06 15.41
N ASN A 137 4.40 -8.01 16.62
CA ASN A 137 4.63 -9.21 17.44
C ASN A 137 3.48 -9.45 18.44
N ALA A 138 3.60 -10.54 19.21
CA ALA A 138 2.60 -10.91 20.21
C ALA A 138 2.51 -9.93 21.41
N ARG A 139 3.54 -9.09 21.61
CA ARG A 139 3.53 -8.01 22.62
C ARG A 139 2.85 -6.74 22.12
N GLY A 140 2.41 -6.71 20.85
CA GLY A 140 1.81 -5.53 20.22
C GLY A 140 2.84 -4.51 19.72
N GLU A 141 4.14 -4.82 19.77
CA GLU A 141 5.19 -3.96 19.23
C GLU A 141 5.15 -4.01 17.71
N GLU A 142 5.24 -2.84 17.08
CA GLU A 142 5.20 -2.69 15.63
C GLU A 142 6.57 -2.28 15.07
N ALA A 143 6.92 -2.76 13.89
CA ALA A 143 8.10 -2.34 13.14
C ALA A 143 7.78 -2.26 11.66
N ARG A 144 8.42 -1.28 10.98
CA ARG A 144 8.32 -1.13 9.53
C ARG A 144 9.71 -1.07 8.89
N SER A 145 9.79 -1.41 7.61
CA SER A 145 10.95 -1.27 6.74
C SER A 145 10.51 -0.88 5.34
N GLY A 146 11.26 -0.03 4.70
CA GLY A 146 10.88 0.56 3.41
C GLY A 146 9.82 1.66 3.51
N GLY A 147 9.21 2.00 2.37
CA GLY A 147 8.14 3.00 2.32
C GLY A 147 8.62 4.45 2.31
N TRP A 148 9.86 4.70 1.89
CA TRP A 148 10.45 6.05 1.80
C TRP A 148 10.11 6.78 0.49
N GLY A 149 9.15 6.24 -0.25
CA GLY A 149 8.72 6.79 -1.54
C GLY A 149 9.52 6.24 -2.72
N TRP A 150 8.88 6.23 -3.88
CA TRP A 150 9.40 5.61 -5.10
C TRP A 150 10.74 6.18 -5.59
N LEU A 151 11.01 7.44 -5.28
CA LEU A 151 12.23 8.13 -5.72
C LEU A 151 13.46 7.72 -4.90
N LEU A 152 13.28 7.47 -3.61
CA LEU A 152 14.37 7.15 -2.68
C LEU A 152 14.46 5.65 -2.41
N ASP A 153 13.33 4.93 -2.44
CA ASP A 153 13.21 3.54 -2.02
C ASP A 153 12.16 2.82 -2.88
N GLY A 154 12.41 2.80 -4.19
CA GLY A 154 11.45 2.25 -5.15
C GLY A 154 11.59 0.74 -5.39
N ALA A 155 12.71 0.13 -4.98
CA ALA A 155 13.00 -1.27 -5.26
C ALA A 155 11.95 -2.20 -4.63
N GLY A 156 11.36 -3.09 -5.44
CA GLY A 156 10.29 -3.98 -4.99
C GLY A 156 8.88 -3.54 -5.37
N GLY A 157 8.68 -2.29 -5.81
CA GLY A 157 7.43 -1.79 -6.37
C GLY A 157 7.34 -1.91 -7.88
N ALA A 158 6.12 -1.79 -8.43
CA ALA A 158 5.90 -1.76 -9.89
C ALA A 158 6.62 -0.61 -10.57
N PHE A 159 6.79 0.54 -9.89
CA PHE A 159 7.64 1.62 -10.37
C PHE A 159 9.03 1.12 -10.75
N ASP A 160 9.70 0.41 -9.84
CA ASP A 160 11.06 -0.08 -10.05
C ASP A 160 11.13 -1.05 -11.22
N LEU A 161 10.18 -1.99 -11.32
CA LEU A 161 10.12 -2.93 -12.44
C LEU A 161 10.01 -2.20 -13.78
N GLY A 162 9.08 -1.27 -13.89
CA GLY A 162 8.86 -0.50 -15.12
C GLY A 162 10.02 0.45 -15.45
N HIS A 163 10.57 1.13 -14.45
CA HIS A 163 11.71 2.03 -14.60
C HIS A 163 12.95 1.28 -15.13
N GLN A 164 13.29 0.15 -14.51
CA GLN A 164 14.40 -0.68 -14.97
C GLN A 164 14.15 -1.30 -16.35
N GLY A 165 12.89 -1.76 -16.62
CA GLY A 165 12.52 -2.23 -17.94
C GLY A 165 12.70 -1.15 -19.01
N LEU A 166 12.35 0.09 -18.70
CA LEU A 166 12.56 1.21 -19.62
C LEU A 166 14.03 1.52 -19.83
N GLN A 167 14.85 1.51 -18.76
CA GLN A 167 16.32 1.62 -18.88
C GLN A 167 16.91 0.49 -19.74
N LEU A 168 16.43 -0.74 -19.57
CA LEU A 168 16.81 -1.89 -20.38
C LEU A 168 16.50 -1.65 -21.87
N SER A 169 15.31 -1.13 -22.17
CA SER A 169 14.87 -0.82 -23.54
C SER A 169 15.75 0.21 -24.24
N LEU A 170 16.27 1.21 -23.51
CA LEU A 170 17.21 2.20 -24.06
C LEU A 170 18.58 1.60 -24.34
N ARG A 171 19.05 0.64 -23.52
CA ARG A 171 20.29 -0.10 -23.77
C ARG A 171 20.19 -1.01 -25.00
N MET A 172 18.99 -1.50 -25.33
CA MET A 172 18.70 -2.20 -26.58
C MET A 172 18.73 -1.22 -27.76
N ALA A 173 18.10 -0.06 -27.60
CA ALA A 173 18.00 0.93 -28.66
C ALA A 173 19.36 1.54 -29.10
N ASP A 174 20.33 1.65 -28.19
CA ASP A 174 21.64 2.19 -28.46
C ASP A 174 22.73 1.11 -28.72
N GLY A 175 22.33 -0.17 -28.80
CA GLY A 175 23.20 -1.28 -29.16
C GLY A 175 24.06 -1.84 -28.03
N ARG A 176 23.91 -1.39 -26.78
CA ARG A 176 24.58 -2.00 -25.61
C ARG A 176 24.09 -3.39 -25.26
N LEU A 177 22.90 -3.74 -25.74
CA LEU A 177 22.28 -5.07 -25.61
C LEU A 177 21.66 -5.47 -26.95
N PRO A 178 21.52 -6.77 -27.24
CA PRO A 178 20.71 -7.25 -28.36
C PRO A 178 19.28 -6.71 -28.28
N ASP A 179 18.68 -6.40 -29.43
CA ASP A 179 17.30 -5.95 -29.48
C ASP A 179 16.33 -7.08 -29.10
N HIS A 180 15.26 -6.71 -28.40
CA HIS A 180 14.22 -7.64 -27.95
C HIS A 180 12.83 -7.01 -28.09
N PRO A 181 11.77 -7.77 -28.37
CA PRO A 181 10.39 -7.27 -28.48
C PRO A 181 9.91 -6.44 -27.30
N LEU A 182 10.47 -6.64 -26.10
CA LEU A 182 10.19 -5.82 -24.90
C LEU A 182 10.37 -4.32 -25.19
N ARG A 183 11.44 -3.92 -25.89
CA ARG A 183 11.67 -2.52 -26.24
C ARG A 183 10.48 -1.90 -26.98
N GLN A 184 10.02 -2.57 -28.02
CA GLN A 184 8.91 -2.09 -28.83
C GLN A 184 7.60 -2.07 -28.02
N ARG A 185 7.33 -3.08 -27.20
CA ARG A 185 6.14 -3.16 -26.35
C ARG A 185 6.09 -2.00 -25.34
N LEU A 186 7.22 -1.72 -24.66
CA LEU A 186 7.32 -0.60 -23.70
C LEU A 186 7.09 0.74 -24.39
N TRP A 187 7.76 0.97 -25.53
CA TRP A 187 7.64 2.24 -26.25
C TRP A 187 6.23 2.43 -26.82
N HIS A 188 5.61 1.37 -27.33
CA HIS A 188 4.23 1.40 -27.81
C HIS A 188 3.25 1.74 -26.68
N ALA A 189 3.41 1.13 -25.50
CA ALA A 189 2.58 1.43 -24.32
C ALA A 189 2.69 2.89 -23.87
N MET A 190 3.80 3.55 -24.19
CA MET A 190 4.03 4.98 -23.93
C MET A 190 3.67 5.88 -25.12
N HIS A 191 3.16 5.33 -26.24
CA HIS A 191 2.96 6.05 -27.51
C HIS A 191 4.24 6.70 -28.03
N CYS A 192 5.40 6.07 -27.82
CA CYS A 192 6.72 6.55 -28.25
C CYS A 192 7.27 5.68 -29.38
N HIS A 193 7.99 6.30 -30.33
CA HIS A 193 8.61 5.63 -31.49
C HIS A 193 10.12 5.88 -31.56
N SER A 194 10.68 6.65 -30.62
CA SER A 194 12.13 6.93 -30.55
C SER A 194 12.58 7.13 -29.12
N SER A 195 13.87 6.93 -28.86
CA SER A 195 14.50 7.21 -27.56
C SER A 195 14.33 8.67 -27.11
N ALA A 196 14.31 9.61 -28.07
CA ALA A 196 14.06 11.03 -27.79
C ALA A 196 12.63 11.27 -27.24
N GLN A 197 11.62 10.60 -27.81
CA GLN A 197 10.25 10.67 -27.31
C GLN A 197 10.11 10.01 -25.94
N VAL A 198 10.76 8.85 -25.70
CA VAL A 198 10.79 8.21 -24.38
C VAL A 198 11.38 9.16 -23.33
N LYS A 199 12.52 9.80 -23.66
CA LYS A 199 13.16 10.78 -22.77
C LYS A 199 12.24 11.97 -22.47
N ALA A 200 11.54 12.50 -23.45
CA ALA A 200 10.61 13.60 -23.27
C ALA A 200 9.38 13.19 -22.41
N MET A 201 8.88 11.97 -22.61
CA MET A 201 7.74 11.45 -21.86
C MET A 201 8.02 11.31 -20.36
N VAL A 202 9.17 10.73 -19.99
CA VAL A 202 9.50 10.45 -18.58
C VAL A 202 9.79 11.69 -17.74
N VAL A 203 10.12 12.83 -18.38
CA VAL A 203 10.32 14.10 -17.67
C VAL A 203 9.02 14.92 -17.55
N ASN A 204 7.94 14.46 -18.17
CA ASN A 204 6.62 15.07 -18.00
C ASN A 204 6.15 14.77 -16.56
N PRO A 205 5.75 15.81 -15.77
CA PRO A 205 5.24 15.60 -14.41
C PRO A 205 4.05 14.64 -14.32
N ASP A 206 3.21 14.58 -15.36
CA ASP A 206 2.02 13.71 -15.41
C ASP A 206 2.38 12.21 -15.57
N PHE A 207 3.60 11.89 -16.02
CA PHE A 207 4.03 10.50 -16.16
C PHE A 207 4.30 9.86 -14.80
N GLY A 208 5.10 10.51 -13.98
CA GLY A 208 5.36 10.17 -12.59
C GLY A 208 5.56 8.68 -12.29
N ALA A 209 5.43 8.31 -11.03
CA ALA A 209 5.58 6.92 -10.59
C ALA A 209 4.55 5.97 -11.22
N ALA A 210 3.33 6.44 -11.44
CA ALA A 210 2.25 5.64 -12.02
C ALA A 210 2.53 5.27 -13.48
N GLY A 211 3.13 6.18 -14.27
CA GLY A 211 3.53 5.90 -15.65
C GLY A 211 4.58 4.79 -15.74
N PHE A 212 5.58 4.83 -14.87
CA PHE A 212 6.54 3.73 -14.79
C PHE A 212 5.88 2.43 -14.31
N ALA A 213 5.07 2.46 -13.27
CA ALA A 213 4.40 1.28 -12.72
C ALA A 213 3.52 0.57 -13.75
N ALA A 214 2.87 1.32 -14.65
CA ALA A 214 2.05 0.77 -15.72
C ALA A 214 2.85 -0.10 -16.73
N LEU A 215 4.18 0.05 -16.78
CA LEU A 215 5.06 -0.74 -17.63
C LEU A 215 5.49 -2.07 -17.01
N ALA A 216 5.33 -2.25 -15.70
CA ALA A 216 5.77 -3.44 -14.97
C ALA A 216 5.22 -4.76 -15.54
N PRO A 217 3.94 -4.88 -15.95
CA PRO A 217 3.42 -6.11 -16.53
C PRO A 217 4.21 -6.59 -17.77
N LEU A 218 4.67 -5.65 -18.61
CA LEU A 218 5.44 -5.98 -19.81
C LEU A 218 6.82 -6.55 -19.48
N VAL A 219 7.44 -6.06 -18.40
CA VAL A 219 8.72 -6.58 -17.89
C VAL A 219 8.54 -8.00 -17.35
N VAL A 220 7.46 -8.23 -16.58
CA VAL A 220 7.14 -9.56 -16.05
C VAL A 220 6.90 -10.55 -17.20
N THR A 221 6.10 -10.17 -18.19
CA THR A 221 5.86 -11.00 -19.37
C THR A 221 7.17 -11.33 -20.11
N ALA A 222 8.07 -10.36 -20.30
CA ALA A 222 9.34 -10.61 -20.95
C ALA A 222 10.24 -11.57 -20.16
N ALA A 223 10.21 -11.53 -18.85
CA ALA A 223 10.90 -12.49 -17.99
C ALA A 223 10.32 -13.91 -18.14
N GLU A 224 8.99 -14.04 -18.21
CA GLU A 224 8.28 -15.32 -18.45
C GLU A 224 8.54 -15.87 -19.85
N GLU A 225 8.77 -14.99 -20.85
CA GLU A 225 9.18 -15.35 -22.21
C GLU A 225 10.69 -15.72 -22.31
N GLY A 226 11.43 -15.64 -21.20
CA GLY A 226 12.84 -16.08 -21.12
C GLY A 226 13.89 -14.98 -21.29
N LEU A 227 13.51 -13.69 -21.26
CA LEU A 227 14.49 -12.61 -21.28
C LEU A 227 15.23 -12.56 -19.93
N VAL A 228 16.51 -12.94 -19.96
CA VAL A 228 17.35 -13.07 -18.76
C VAL A 228 17.47 -11.75 -18.01
N GLU A 229 17.66 -10.64 -18.71
CA GLU A 229 17.77 -9.30 -18.12
C GLU A 229 16.47 -8.89 -17.38
N ALA A 230 15.30 -9.24 -17.92
CA ALA A 230 14.02 -9.00 -17.26
C ALA A 230 13.90 -9.87 -16.00
N SER A 231 14.32 -11.14 -16.06
CA SER A 231 14.36 -12.02 -14.89
C SER A 231 15.29 -11.49 -13.79
N HIS A 232 16.43 -10.88 -14.15
CA HIS A 232 17.31 -10.22 -13.20
C HIS A 232 16.65 -9.00 -12.54
N ILE A 233 15.84 -8.22 -13.27
CA ILE A 233 15.07 -7.12 -12.70
C ILE A 233 14.10 -7.65 -11.64
N LEU A 234 13.31 -8.68 -11.96
CA LEU A 234 12.37 -9.26 -11.02
C LEU A 234 13.07 -9.80 -9.76
N ARG A 235 14.17 -10.53 -9.94
CA ARG A 235 14.92 -11.15 -8.83
C ARG A 235 15.51 -10.08 -7.92
N ARG A 236 16.09 -9.01 -8.46
CA ARG A 236 16.62 -7.89 -7.67
C ARG A 236 15.52 -7.22 -6.83
N SER A 237 14.37 -6.94 -7.44
CA SER A 237 13.21 -6.38 -6.75
C SER A 237 12.66 -7.32 -5.68
N ALA A 238 12.63 -8.63 -5.94
CA ALA A 238 12.22 -9.64 -4.96
C ALA A 238 13.18 -9.71 -3.76
N HIS A 239 14.50 -9.57 -4.00
CA HIS A 239 15.49 -9.49 -2.92
C HIS A 239 15.25 -8.27 -2.02
N ALA A 240 14.99 -7.09 -2.59
CA ALA A 240 14.71 -5.89 -1.82
C ALA A 240 13.48 -6.05 -0.91
N LEU A 241 12.40 -6.66 -1.41
CA LEU A 241 11.22 -6.98 -0.59
C LEU A 241 11.54 -7.99 0.52
N THR A 242 12.32 -9.02 0.19
CA THR A 242 12.72 -10.05 1.18
C THR A 242 13.59 -9.44 2.28
N GLU A 243 14.49 -8.53 1.96
CA GLU A 243 15.30 -7.79 2.93
C GLU A 243 14.42 -7.03 3.93
N CYS A 244 13.35 -6.37 3.45
CA CYS A 244 12.40 -5.69 4.32
C CYS A 244 11.68 -6.66 5.27
N VAL A 245 11.25 -7.84 4.77
CA VAL A 245 10.63 -8.88 5.61
C VAL A 245 11.58 -9.39 6.68
N ILE A 246 12.84 -9.68 6.32
CA ILE A 246 13.87 -10.13 7.26
C ILE A 246 14.13 -9.05 8.31
N THR A 247 14.24 -7.79 7.90
CA THR A 247 14.48 -6.67 8.81
C THR A 247 13.35 -6.51 9.82
N VAL A 248 12.10 -6.52 9.36
CA VAL A 248 10.92 -6.43 10.24
C VAL A 248 10.82 -7.64 11.16
N GLY A 249 10.99 -8.86 10.62
CA GLY A 249 10.97 -10.10 11.38
C GLY A 249 12.05 -10.13 12.48
N GLY A 250 13.26 -9.69 12.16
CA GLY A 250 14.36 -9.61 13.13
C GLY A 250 14.11 -8.58 14.24
N ARG A 251 13.61 -7.38 13.89
CA ARG A 251 13.27 -6.34 14.88
C ARG A 251 12.14 -6.75 15.83
N LEU A 252 11.24 -7.61 15.38
CA LEU A 252 10.07 -8.08 16.14
C LEU A 252 10.29 -9.47 16.77
N GLU A 253 11.48 -10.04 16.61
CA GLU A 253 11.83 -11.39 17.12
C GLU A 253 10.88 -12.49 16.61
N LEU A 254 10.41 -12.36 15.35
CA LEU A 254 9.51 -13.31 14.70
C LEU A 254 10.33 -14.40 13.97
N ALA A 255 10.60 -15.52 14.63
CA ALA A 255 11.38 -16.61 14.05
C ALA A 255 10.68 -17.31 12.86
N ALA A 256 9.36 -17.34 12.85
CA ALA A 256 8.53 -17.95 11.80
C ALA A 256 7.34 -17.04 11.46
N PRO A 257 7.58 -15.89 10.79
CA PRO A 257 6.53 -14.92 10.56
C PRO A 257 5.43 -15.42 9.62
N GLN A 258 4.17 -15.11 9.97
CA GLN A 258 3.06 -15.19 9.04
C GLN A 258 3.07 -13.94 8.16
N LEU A 259 2.92 -14.12 6.85
CA LEU A 259 3.03 -13.05 5.86
C LEU A 259 1.72 -12.90 5.10
N ALA A 260 1.19 -11.70 5.02
CA ALA A 260 0.13 -11.35 4.10
C ALA A 260 0.67 -10.40 3.02
N ALA A 261 0.21 -10.57 1.78
CA ALA A 261 0.58 -9.72 0.66
C ALA A 261 -0.51 -8.67 0.40
N ARG A 262 -0.10 -7.46 0.02
CA ARG A 262 -0.97 -6.38 -0.42
C ARG A 262 -0.31 -5.57 -1.55
N GLY A 263 -1.15 -5.06 -2.45
CA GLY A 263 -0.73 -4.16 -3.52
C GLY A 263 -0.68 -4.82 -4.90
N GLY A 264 -1.00 -4.03 -5.93
CA GLY A 264 -1.27 -4.53 -7.27
C GLY A 264 -0.10 -5.28 -7.93
N ALA A 265 1.15 -4.96 -7.61
CA ALA A 265 2.28 -5.68 -8.18
C ALA A 265 2.34 -7.13 -7.65
N ILE A 266 2.28 -7.33 -6.33
CA ILE A 266 2.36 -8.67 -5.75
C ILE A 266 1.06 -9.48 -5.92
N GLU A 267 -0.10 -8.81 -6.01
CA GLU A 267 -1.40 -9.49 -6.14
C GLU A 267 -1.71 -9.88 -7.59
N HIS A 268 -1.29 -9.08 -8.58
CA HIS A 268 -1.71 -9.27 -9.98
C HIS A 268 -0.60 -9.74 -10.92
N LEU A 269 0.67 -9.48 -10.61
CA LEU A 269 1.80 -9.90 -11.43
C LEU A 269 2.32 -11.27 -10.97
N GLN A 270 1.68 -12.34 -11.45
CA GLN A 270 1.93 -13.71 -10.96
C GLN A 270 3.38 -14.16 -11.12
N GLY A 271 4.05 -13.82 -12.24
CA GLY A 271 5.47 -14.12 -12.43
C GLY A 271 6.37 -13.44 -11.40
N TYR A 272 6.03 -12.20 -11.04
CA TYR A 272 6.74 -11.47 -10.01
C TYR A 272 6.46 -12.05 -8.61
N ARG A 273 5.21 -12.39 -8.30
CA ARG A 273 4.85 -13.05 -7.06
C ARG A 273 5.62 -14.35 -6.85
N ARG A 274 5.68 -15.23 -7.87
CA ARG A 274 6.49 -16.46 -7.80
C ARG A 274 7.97 -16.19 -7.51
N MET A 275 8.55 -15.16 -8.12
CA MET A 275 9.93 -14.76 -7.85
C MET A 275 10.14 -14.31 -6.40
N ILE A 276 9.19 -13.53 -5.82
CA ILE A 276 9.23 -13.12 -4.41
C ILE A 276 9.15 -14.36 -3.50
N GLU A 277 8.23 -15.28 -3.77
CA GLU A 277 8.04 -16.50 -3.00
C GLU A 277 9.29 -17.40 -3.05
N GLU A 278 9.93 -17.52 -4.22
CA GLU A 278 11.18 -18.26 -4.41
C GLU A 278 12.31 -17.65 -3.57
N VAL A 279 12.57 -16.35 -3.72
CA VAL A 279 13.65 -15.65 -3.01
C VAL A 279 13.42 -15.72 -1.50
N LEU A 280 12.20 -15.46 -1.05
CA LEU A 280 11.85 -15.50 0.36
C LEU A 280 12.03 -16.89 0.97
N SER A 281 11.59 -17.95 0.26
CA SER A 281 11.71 -19.32 0.74
C SER A 281 13.18 -19.77 0.94
N HIS A 282 14.09 -19.23 0.13
CA HIS A 282 15.52 -19.48 0.27
C HIS A 282 16.15 -18.72 1.46
N GLN A 283 15.74 -17.48 1.69
CA GLN A 283 16.36 -16.61 2.70
C GLN A 283 15.68 -16.71 4.07
N LEU A 284 14.37 -16.97 4.10
CA LEU A 284 13.58 -17.10 5.32
C LEU A 284 12.64 -18.32 5.23
N PRO A 285 13.18 -19.56 5.25
CA PRO A 285 12.40 -20.78 5.00
C PRO A 285 11.32 -21.06 6.03
N GLN A 286 11.36 -20.38 7.18
CA GLN A 286 10.34 -20.51 8.22
C GLN A 286 9.13 -19.58 8.00
N ALA A 287 9.22 -18.57 7.14
CA ALA A 287 8.11 -17.69 6.83
C ALA A 287 6.99 -18.46 6.13
N ARG A 288 5.74 -18.08 6.40
CA ARG A 288 4.56 -18.71 5.80
C ARG A 288 3.61 -17.67 5.27
N TRP A 289 3.22 -17.81 4.02
CA TRP A 289 2.14 -17.00 3.45
C TRP A 289 0.80 -17.42 4.04
N SER A 290 0.00 -16.44 4.42
CA SER A 290 -1.37 -16.61 4.92
C SER A 290 -2.31 -15.62 4.22
N ALA A 291 -3.58 -16.01 4.11
CA ALA A 291 -4.60 -15.05 3.73
C ALA A 291 -4.77 -14.02 4.85
N ALA A 292 -4.96 -12.76 4.48
CA ALA A 292 -5.36 -11.73 5.43
C ALA A 292 -6.77 -12.02 5.96
N SER A 293 -7.00 -11.85 7.26
CA SER A 293 -8.30 -12.07 7.90
C SER A 293 -9.34 -11.04 7.46
N GLY A 294 -8.91 -9.80 7.19
CA GLY A 294 -9.74 -8.70 6.75
C GLY A 294 -8.95 -7.67 5.94
N ASP A 295 -9.62 -6.58 5.58
CA ASP A 295 -9.04 -5.47 4.82
C ASP A 295 -8.62 -4.29 5.73
N ALA A 296 -8.19 -3.16 5.13
CA ALA A 296 -7.76 -1.98 5.88
C ALA A 296 -8.92 -1.31 6.66
N CYS A 297 -10.16 -1.38 6.17
CA CYS A 297 -11.32 -0.90 6.93
C CYS A 297 -11.56 -1.76 8.19
N ASP A 298 -11.40 -3.09 8.09
CA ASP A 298 -11.51 -3.99 9.25
C ASP A 298 -10.43 -3.69 10.29
N GLY A 299 -9.20 -3.40 9.82
CA GLY A 299 -8.12 -3.01 10.72
C GLY A 299 -8.34 -1.64 11.36
N ALA A 300 -8.90 -0.68 10.63
CA ALA A 300 -9.30 0.61 11.19
C ALA A 300 -10.38 0.44 12.27
N LEU A 301 -11.36 -0.43 12.04
CA LEU A 301 -12.37 -0.80 13.04
C LEU A 301 -11.76 -1.47 14.27
N THR A 302 -10.81 -2.39 14.08
CA THR A 302 -10.07 -3.02 15.19
C THR A 302 -9.34 -1.99 16.04
N LEU A 303 -8.60 -1.06 15.41
CA LEU A 303 -7.94 0.03 16.11
C LEU A 303 -8.93 0.98 16.81
N ALA A 304 -10.11 1.24 16.22
CA ALA A 304 -11.14 2.06 16.83
C ALA A 304 -11.72 1.39 18.08
N ARG A 305 -11.95 0.08 18.07
CA ARG A 305 -12.34 -0.70 19.25
C ARG A 305 -11.29 -0.59 20.36
N ASP A 306 -10.04 -0.81 20.01
CA ASP A 306 -8.93 -0.81 20.97
C ASP A 306 -8.71 0.58 21.58
N LEU A 307 -9.00 1.65 20.83
CA LEU A 307 -8.96 3.04 21.33
C LEU A 307 -9.98 3.27 22.47
N ARG A 308 -11.10 2.56 22.46
CA ARG A 308 -12.17 2.67 23.49
C ARG A 308 -12.00 1.72 24.68
N GLN A 309 -11.07 0.79 24.61
CA GLN A 309 -10.78 -0.19 25.66
C GLN A 309 -9.58 0.21 26.54
N ARG A 310 -8.85 1.27 26.15
CA ARG A 310 -7.76 1.88 26.92
C ARG A 310 -8.31 2.87 27.94
#